data_be6b54482921a2c480cc60fdd1ddfad7
#
_entry.id   be6b54482921a2c480cc60fdd1ddfad7
#
_cell.length_a   1.000
_cell.length_b   1.000
_cell.length_c   1.000
_cell.angle_alpha   90.00
_cell.angle_beta   90.00
_cell.angle_gamma   90.00
#
_symmetry.space_group_name_H-M   'P 1'
#
loop_
_entity.id
_entity.type
_entity.pdbx_description
1 polymer ?
#
loop_
_entity_poly.entity_id
_entity_poly.type
_entity_poly.pdbx_seq_one_letter_code
_entity_poly.pdbx_strand_id
1 'polypeptide(L)'
;MKKLFLLLFLLPLLSHSQTDLLSGIDTVATNQKVVSAFKGLKIVNLESTKLAAKGDLYFIVAHRFGSVKDGFEGFFGLDNANTQIKFVYGLKEWLTISAARSELAYDFSTKYTLLSQVKDGFPVTIAGFTSLAINNTLKESLYPKLTFDNRLTYVGQLLISRKYSDKLSLEIAPTIFHENFNENPIQDNTQYAIGFGGRYKLSKRWSLNIDYAAHLNRASNSVFKNPLSIGFDLETGGHVFQMHFTSSQGIHEAGYLGQTTGDWAKGDVFFGFNLLRAF
;
A
#
# COMPACT_ATOMS: atom_id res chain seq x y z
N MET A 1 10.41 -22.64 -25.92
CA MET A 1 10.58 -21.20 -26.12
C MET A 1 10.12 -20.38 -24.89
N LYS A 2 10.48 -20.79 -23.65
CA LYS A 2 10.06 -20.12 -22.40
C LYS A 2 11.22 -19.57 -21.54
N LYS A 3 12.44 -19.49 -22.10
CA LYS A 3 13.64 -19.06 -21.33
C LYS A 3 14.27 -17.73 -21.78
N LEU A 4 13.63 -17.00 -22.71
CA LEU A 4 14.23 -15.77 -23.28
C LEU A 4 13.76 -14.46 -22.61
N PHE A 5 12.72 -14.49 -21.77
CA PHE A 5 12.16 -13.28 -21.16
C PHE A 5 12.85 -12.83 -19.86
N LEU A 6 13.69 -13.68 -19.27
CA LEU A 6 14.39 -13.35 -18.00
C LEU A 6 15.67 -12.54 -18.22
N LEU A 7 16.19 -12.47 -19.44
CA LEU A 7 17.47 -11.81 -19.73
C LEU A 7 17.35 -10.31 -20.03
N LEU A 8 16.14 -9.81 -20.31
CA LEU A 8 15.95 -8.40 -20.70
C LEU A 8 15.89 -7.42 -19.52
N PHE A 9 15.73 -7.90 -18.29
CA PHE A 9 15.63 -7.04 -17.10
C PHE A 9 16.99 -6.75 -16.43
N LEU A 10 18.07 -7.39 -16.86
CA LEU A 10 19.41 -7.24 -16.27
C LEU A 10 20.35 -6.29 -17.01
N LEU A 11 19.94 -5.77 -18.17
CA LEU A 11 20.84 -4.98 -19.04
C LEU A 11 21.10 -3.51 -18.68
N PRO A 12 20.38 -2.81 -17.79
CA PRO A 12 20.76 -1.43 -17.44
C PRO A 12 21.76 -1.31 -16.28
N LEU A 13 22.33 -2.40 -15.75
CA LEU A 13 23.25 -2.33 -14.59
C LEU A 13 24.73 -2.16 -14.98
N LEU A 14 25.09 -2.09 -16.25
CA LEU A 14 26.49 -2.02 -16.72
C LEU A 14 26.83 -0.73 -17.44
N SER A 15 26.25 0.43 -17.09
CA SER A 15 26.83 1.70 -17.53
C SER A 15 28.00 2.06 -16.63
N HIS A 16 29.20 1.68 -17.02
CA HIS A 16 30.43 2.21 -16.44
C HIS A 16 30.62 3.65 -16.91
N SER A 17 30.31 4.59 -16.05
CA SER A 17 30.74 5.99 -16.23
C SER A 17 32.27 6.02 -16.15
N GLN A 18 32.90 6.52 -17.21
CA GLN A 18 34.31 6.86 -17.18
C GLN A 18 34.52 7.96 -16.13
N THR A 19 35.28 7.67 -15.10
CA THR A 19 35.71 8.64 -14.10
C THR A 19 36.68 9.60 -14.75
N ASP A 20 36.26 10.86 -14.91
CA ASP A 20 37.11 11.96 -15.29
C ASP A 20 38.14 12.20 -14.17
N LEU A 21 39.45 12.18 -14.52
CA LEU A 21 40.59 12.37 -13.60
C LEU A 21 40.64 13.73 -12.93
N LEU A 22 39.75 14.65 -13.27
CA LEU A 22 39.61 15.98 -12.64
C LEU A 22 38.69 16.02 -11.42
N SER A 23 38.03 14.93 -11.07
CA SER A 23 37.13 14.83 -9.89
C SER A 23 37.85 14.49 -8.57
N GLY A 24 39.20 14.49 -8.58
CA GLY A 24 40.03 14.28 -7.38
C GLY A 24 40.13 15.46 -6.43
N ILE A 25 39.43 16.57 -6.68
CA ILE A 25 39.36 17.75 -5.78
C ILE A 25 38.04 17.71 -5.04
N ASP A 26 38.08 17.22 -3.80
CA ASP A 26 37.13 17.41 -2.70
C ASP A 26 35.67 17.74 -3.06
N THR A 27 34.98 16.81 -3.71
CA THR A 27 33.55 16.67 -3.47
C THR A 27 33.37 15.67 -2.35
N VAL A 28 33.22 16.15 -1.14
CA VAL A 28 32.61 15.39 -0.06
C VAL A 28 31.34 14.79 -0.65
N ALA A 29 31.36 13.49 -0.94
CA ALA A 29 30.16 12.77 -1.39
C ALA A 29 29.12 12.96 -0.28
N THR A 30 28.22 13.90 -0.46
CA THR A 30 27.15 14.15 0.49
C THR A 30 26.22 12.94 0.37
N ASN A 31 26.36 11.95 1.25
CA ASN A 31 25.45 10.83 1.45
C ASN A 31 24.06 11.36 1.90
N GLN A 32 23.51 12.35 1.18
CA GLN A 32 22.22 12.93 1.50
C GLN A 32 21.13 11.92 1.13
N LYS A 33 20.47 11.41 2.16
CA LYS A 33 19.24 10.61 1.97
C LYS A 33 18.21 11.46 1.23
N VAL A 34 17.60 10.88 0.22
CA VAL A 34 16.51 11.53 -0.51
C VAL A 34 15.29 11.61 0.39
N VAL A 35 14.63 12.77 0.39
CA VAL A 35 13.34 12.93 1.09
C VAL A 35 12.35 11.87 0.60
N SER A 36 11.54 11.34 1.51
CA SER A 36 10.57 10.27 1.23
C SER A 36 9.85 10.45 -0.12
N ALA A 37 9.75 9.36 -0.87
CA ALA A 37 9.07 9.31 -2.17
C ALA A 37 7.58 9.71 -2.06
N PHE A 38 6.94 9.34 -0.95
CA PHE A 38 5.53 9.58 -0.69
C PHE A 38 5.33 10.47 0.53
N LYS A 39 4.16 11.12 0.62
CA LYS A 39 3.78 11.95 1.77
C LYS A 39 2.90 11.19 2.75
N GLY A 40 1.97 10.38 2.23
CA GLY A 40 1.16 9.48 3.02
C GLY A 40 1.93 8.22 3.44
N LEU A 41 1.52 7.60 4.53
CA LEU A 41 1.99 6.27 4.94
C LEU A 41 1.48 5.17 4.01
N LYS A 42 0.39 5.44 3.28
CA LYS A 42 -0.13 4.69 2.13
C LYS A 42 -0.10 5.57 0.87
N ILE A 43 -0.04 4.96 -0.31
CA ILE A 43 -0.17 5.65 -1.60
C ILE A 43 -1.63 6.05 -1.79
N VAL A 44 -2.53 5.11 -1.90
CA VAL A 44 -3.98 5.20 -1.71
C VAL A 44 -4.42 4.10 -0.75
N ASN A 45 -4.40 2.85 -1.21
CA ASN A 45 -4.61 1.64 -0.41
C ASN A 45 -3.30 0.88 -0.15
N LEU A 46 -2.38 0.87 -1.13
CA LEU A 46 -1.08 0.22 -1.00
C LEU A 46 -0.21 0.95 0.02
N GLU A 47 0.49 0.19 0.87
CA GLU A 47 1.49 0.75 1.80
C GLU A 47 2.59 1.46 1.01
N SER A 48 3.16 2.53 1.54
CA SER A 48 4.29 3.24 0.93
C SER A 48 5.57 3.01 1.74
N THR A 49 6.74 3.30 1.14
CA THR A 49 8.02 3.25 1.85
C THR A 49 8.19 4.33 2.92
N LYS A 50 7.21 5.23 3.11
CA LYS A 50 7.27 6.24 4.18
C LYS A 50 7.02 5.60 5.55
N LEU A 51 7.89 5.90 6.51
CA LEU A 51 7.73 5.59 7.93
C LEU A 51 7.25 6.84 8.69
N ALA A 52 6.66 6.64 9.88
CA ALA A 52 6.53 7.70 10.87
C ALA A 52 7.92 8.06 11.42
N ALA A 53 8.21 9.34 11.65
CA ALA A 53 9.47 9.73 12.27
C ALA A 53 9.49 9.25 13.73
N LYS A 54 10.68 9.07 14.27
CA LYS A 54 10.85 8.63 15.66
C LYS A 54 10.16 9.60 16.62
N GLY A 55 9.26 9.08 17.43
CA GLY A 55 8.50 9.83 18.40
C GLY A 55 7.16 10.36 17.88
N ASP A 56 6.96 10.43 16.56
CA ASP A 56 5.69 10.85 15.98
C ASP A 56 4.59 9.81 16.20
N LEU A 57 3.43 10.28 16.63
CA LEU A 57 2.19 9.50 16.67
C LEU A 57 1.25 9.98 15.56
N TYR A 58 0.86 9.10 14.66
CA TYR A 58 -0.19 9.38 13.69
C TYR A 58 -1.50 8.78 14.13
N PHE A 59 -2.56 9.58 14.06
CA PHE A 59 -3.93 9.14 14.10
C PHE A 59 -4.49 9.16 12.68
N ILE A 60 -5.05 8.04 12.24
CA ILE A 60 -5.57 7.88 10.88
C ILE A 60 -7.00 7.41 10.96
N VAL A 61 -7.87 8.11 10.24
CA VAL A 61 -9.24 7.69 9.96
C VAL A 61 -9.35 7.40 8.48
N ALA A 62 -9.67 6.16 8.13
CA ALA A 62 -9.89 5.74 6.75
C ALA A 62 -11.36 5.35 6.56
N HIS A 63 -11.98 5.86 5.50
CA HIS A 63 -13.34 5.52 5.10
C HIS A 63 -13.35 4.94 3.69
N ARG A 64 -14.19 3.92 3.48
CA ARG A 64 -14.58 3.39 2.18
C ARG A 64 -16.09 3.30 2.16
N PHE A 65 -16.70 4.11 1.30
CA PHE A 65 -18.15 4.15 1.13
C PHE A 65 -18.66 2.99 0.29
N GLY A 66 -19.97 2.91 0.06
CA GLY A 66 -20.59 1.99 -0.85
C GLY A 66 -20.29 2.32 -2.32
N SER A 67 -20.90 1.57 -3.24
CA SER A 67 -20.69 1.76 -4.67
C SER A 67 -21.33 3.06 -5.17
N VAL A 68 -20.58 3.86 -5.93
CA VAL A 68 -21.14 5.06 -6.60
C VAL A 68 -22.18 4.68 -7.66
N LYS A 69 -22.18 3.41 -8.11
CA LYS A 69 -23.15 2.86 -9.05
C LYS A 69 -24.58 2.85 -8.52
N ASP A 70 -24.73 2.84 -7.18
CA ASP A 70 -26.04 2.85 -6.52
C ASP A 70 -26.81 4.17 -6.76
N GLY A 71 -26.13 5.18 -7.34
CA GLY A 71 -26.72 6.43 -7.79
C GLY A 71 -27.44 7.20 -6.68
N PHE A 72 -28.48 7.93 -7.05
CA PHE A 72 -29.25 8.73 -6.09
C PHE A 72 -30.01 7.89 -5.06
N GLU A 73 -30.46 6.68 -5.41
CA GLU A 73 -31.20 5.80 -4.50
C GLU A 73 -30.33 5.33 -3.32
N GLY A 74 -29.05 5.07 -3.56
CA GLY A 74 -28.07 4.71 -2.53
C GLY A 74 -27.20 5.90 -2.10
N PHE A 75 -27.64 7.14 -2.39
CA PHE A 75 -26.88 8.37 -2.14
C PHE A 75 -25.41 8.22 -2.59
N PHE A 76 -25.20 7.68 -3.81
CA PHE A 76 -23.86 7.38 -4.38
C PHE A 76 -22.97 6.53 -3.47
N GLY A 77 -23.58 5.63 -2.68
CA GLY A 77 -22.89 4.76 -1.74
C GLY A 77 -22.57 5.39 -0.38
N LEU A 78 -22.87 6.68 -0.18
CA LEU A 78 -22.50 7.39 1.07
C LEU A 78 -23.26 6.91 2.31
N ASP A 79 -24.40 6.20 2.15
CA ASP A 79 -25.16 5.61 3.25
C ASP A 79 -24.46 4.43 3.92
N ASN A 80 -23.47 3.82 3.26
CA ASN A 80 -22.71 2.69 3.75
C ASN A 80 -21.22 3.04 3.81
N ALA A 81 -20.61 2.86 4.98
CA ALA A 81 -19.19 3.14 5.15
C ALA A 81 -18.49 2.06 5.97
N ASN A 82 -17.39 1.54 5.44
CA ASN A 82 -16.42 0.81 6.23
C ASN A 82 -15.38 1.79 6.75
N THR A 83 -15.28 1.91 8.07
CA THR A 83 -14.38 2.84 8.76
C THR A 83 -13.26 2.08 9.45
N GLN A 84 -12.03 2.54 9.29
CA GLN A 84 -10.89 2.07 10.09
C GLN A 84 -10.32 3.24 10.88
N ILE A 85 -10.07 3.01 12.17
CA ILE A 85 -9.26 3.87 13.04
C ILE A 85 -7.90 3.18 13.22
N LYS A 86 -6.81 3.91 12.93
CA LYS A 86 -5.45 3.39 13.03
C LYS A 86 -4.54 4.37 13.79
N PHE A 87 -3.78 3.82 14.72
CA PHE A 87 -2.68 4.51 15.38
C PHE A 87 -1.37 3.98 14.82
N VAL A 88 -0.45 4.89 14.50
CA VAL A 88 0.87 4.56 13.97
C VAL A 88 1.91 5.33 14.75
N TYR A 89 2.90 4.62 15.29
CA TYR A 89 3.94 5.22 16.11
C TYR A 89 5.34 4.95 15.56
N GLY A 90 6.14 5.99 15.43
CA GLY A 90 7.55 5.93 15.05
C GLY A 90 8.42 5.48 16.23
N LEU A 91 8.66 4.19 16.37
CA LEU A 91 9.44 3.63 17.49
C LEU A 91 10.92 3.95 17.37
N LYS A 92 11.46 3.91 16.16
CA LYS A 92 12.84 4.23 15.77
C LYS A 92 12.83 4.95 14.41
N GLU A 93 13.94 5.59 14.03
CA GLU A 93 14.10 6.18 12.71
C GLU A 93 13.84 5.19 11.54
N TRP A 94 14.07 3.91 11.82
CA TRP A 94 13.92 2.83 10.84
C TRP A 94 12.76 1.88 11.13
N LEU A 95 11.97 2.10 12.21
CA LEU A 95 10.91 1.19 12.66
C LEU A 95 9.65 1.95 13.07
N THR A 96 8.55 1.62 12.43
CA THR A 96 7.19 2.08 12.74
C THR A 96 6.34 0.89 13.13
N ILE A 97 5.50 1.04 14.16
CA ILE A 97 4.49 0.06 14.57
C ILE A 97 3.11 0.66 14.44
N SER A 98 2.10 -0.17 14.24
CA SER A 98 0.71 0.32 14.21
C SER A 98 -0.29 -0.69 14.72
N ALA A 99 -1.43 -0.16 15.20
CA ALA A 99 -2.60 -0.93 15.54
C ALA A 99 -3.84 -0.24 14.94
N ALA A 100 -4.73 -1.03 14.34
CA ALA A 100 -5.94 -0.53 13.72
C ALA A 100 -7.14 -1.41 14.04
N ARG A 101 -8.32 -0.80 13.95
CA ARG A 101 -9.61 -1.50 14.05
C ARG A 101 -10.57 -0.97 13.00
N SER A 102 -11.21 -1.90 12.30
CA SER A 102 -12.38 -1.66 11.47
C SER A 102 -13.52 -2.62 11.88
N GLU A 103 -14.66 -2.51 11.24
CA GLU A 103 -15.72 -3.53 11.38
C GLU A 103 -15.21 -4.90 10.93
N LEU A 104 -14.41 -4.93 9.86
CA LEU A 104 -13.92 -6.16 9.22
C LEU A 104 -12.81 -6.86 10.01
N ALA A 105 -11.91 -6.11 10.66
CA ALA A 105 -10.74 -6.69 11.30
C ALA A 105 -10.11 -5.80 12.39
N TYR A 106 -9.37 -6.42 13.31
CA TYR A 106 -8.25 -5.80 14.01
C TYR A 106 -6.98 -6.05 13.20
N ASP A 107 -6.12 -5.04 13.09
CA ASP A 107 -4.90 -5.10 12.28
C ASP A 107 -3.70 -4.54 13.09
N PHE A 108 -2.64 -5.31 13.18
CA PHE A 108 -1.38 -4.93 13.81
C PHE A 108 -0.27 -5.02 12.77
N SER A 109 0.54 -3.98 12.65
CA SER A 109 1.60 -4.01 11.64
C SER A 109 2.89 -3.36 12.08
N THR A 110 3.96 -3.75 11.40
CA THR A 110 5.27 -3.12 11.50
C THR A 110 5.76 -2.75 10.10
N LYS A 111 6.41 -1.60 10.01
CA LYS A 111 7.10 -1.15 8.80
C LYS A 111 8.52 -0.74 9.16
N TYR A 112 9.50 -1.20 8.38
CA TYR A 112 10.90 -0.96 8.70
C TYR A 112 11.71 -0.67 7.44
N THR A 113 12.59 0.33 7.53
CA THR A 113 13.50 0.69 6.43
C THR A 113 14.67 -0.27 6.40
N LEU A 114 14.92 -0.86 5.24
CA LEU A 114 16.08 -1.70 4.97
C LEU A 114 17.21 -0.86 4.32
N LEU A 115 16.88 -0.11 3.28
CA LEU A 115 17.81 0.75 2.55
C LEU A 115 17.10 2.06 2.18
N SER A 116 17.83 3.17 2.20
CA SER A 116 17.30 4.48 1.81
C SER A 116 17.92 4.91 0.49
N GLN A 117 17.12 5.53 -0.37
CA GLN A 117 17.61 6.21 -1.58
C GLN A 117 18.57 7.33 -1.19
N VAL A 118 19.71 7.38 -1.84
CA VAL A 118 20.76 8.40 -1.62
C VAL A 118 21.00 9.14 -2.92
N LYS A 119 21.16 10.46 -2.83
CA LYS A 119 21.52 11.28 -4.00
C LYS A 119 22.90 10.87 -4.47
N ASP A 120 23.02 10.61 -5.75
CA ASP A 120 24.26 10.15 -6.40
C ASP A 120 24.85 8.83 -5.84
N GLY A 121 23.99 8.02 -5.20
CA GLY A 121 24.32 6.74 -4.59
C GLY A 121 23.26 5.69 -4.83
N PHE A 122 22.83 4.96 -3.76
CA PHE A 122 21.85 3.90 -3.87
C PHE A 122 20.50 4.39 -4.42
N PRO A 123 19.98 3.83 -5.52
CA PRO A 123 18.97 4.48 -6.36
C PRO A 123 17.52 4.36 -5.87
N VAL A 124 17.24 3.53 -4.86
CA VAL A 124 15.87 3.23 -4.39
C VAL A 124 15.80 3.26 -2.86
N THR A 125 14.59 3.42 -2.33
CA THR A 125 14.29 3.11 -0.93
C THR A 125 13.67 1.73 -0.86
N ILE A 126 14.15 0.87 0.03
CA ILE A 126 13.60 -0.45 0.32
C ILE A 126 13.11 -0.49 1.75
N ALA A 127 11.85 -0.87 1.95
CA ALA A 127 11.26 -1.08 3.27
C ALA A 127 10.54 -2.42 3.31
N GLY A 128 10.54 -3.05 4.47
CA GLY A 128 9.70 -4.20 4.76
C GLY A 128 8.43 -3.75 5.48
N PHE A 129 7.34 -4.43 5.19
CA PHE A 129 6.07 -4.30 5.90
C PHE A 129 5.54 -5.68 6.26
N THR A 130 5.09 -5.85 7.50
CA THR A 130 4.41 -7.07 7.94
C THR A 130 3.17 -6.71 8.72
N SER A 131 2.09 -7.47 8.54
CA SER A 131 0.89 -7.32 9.35
C SER A 131 0.28 -8.65 9.76
N LEU A 132 -0.45 -8.59 10.87
CA LEU A 132 -1.34 -9.61 11.40
C LEU A 132 -2.73 -8.99 11.50
N ALA A 133 -3.70 -9.56 10.79
CA ALA A 133 -5.11 -9.18 10.92
C ALA A 133 -5.91 -10.29 11.59
N ILE A 134 -6.91 -9.90 12.38
CA ILE A 134 -7.89 -10.79 13.02
C ILE A 134 -9.25 -10.48 12.39
N ASN A 135 -9.75 -11.39 11.58
CA ASN A 135 -11.01 -11.24 10.85
C ASN A 135 -12.21 -11.31 11.82
N ASN A 136 -13.02 -10.26 11.85
CA ASN A 136 -14.23 -10.16 12.68
C ASN A 136 -15.50 -10.63 11.95
N THR A 137 -15.46 -10.85 10.63
CA THR A 137 -16.65 -11.14 9.82
C THR A 137 -17.03 -12.61 9.84
N LEU A 138 -16.12 -13.51 10.17
CA LEU A 138 -16.37 -14.95 10.23
C LEU A 138 -17.33 -15.28 11.38
N LYS A 139 -18.48 -15.90 11.05
CA LYS A 139 -19.53 -16.25 12.00
C LYS A 139 -19.53 -17.75 12.28
N GLU A 140 -19.49 -18.12 13.56
CA GLU A 140 -19.58 -19.53 13.99
C GLU A 140 -20.90 -20.20 13.57
N SER A 141 -21.98 -19.41 13.43
CA SER A 141 -23.26 -19.92 12.91
C SER A 141 -23.19 -20.44 11.48
N LEU A 142 -22.26 -19.90 10.66
CA LEU A 142 -22.01 -20.35 9.28
C LEU A 142 -20.91 -21.41 9.22
N TYR A 143 -19.96 -21.37 10.17
CA TYR A 143 -18.79 -22.23 10.22
C TYR A 143 -18.65 -22.86 11.63
N PRO A 144 -19.38 -23.96 11.95
CA PRO A 144 -19.42 -24.52 13.31
C PRO A 144 -18.08 -25.03 13.85
N LYS A 145 -17.09 -25.24 12.97
CA LYS A 145 -15.71 -25.66 13.34
C LYS A 145 -14.72 -24.52 13.38
N LEU A 146 -15.22 -23.27 13.32
CA LEU A 146 -14.36 -22.08 13.32
C LEU A 146 -13.61 -22.00 14.65
N THR A 147 -12.28 -21.84 14.57
CA THR A 147 -11.41 -21.57 15.71
C THR A 147 -10.88 -20.13 15.63
N PHE A 148 -10.25 -19.65 16.72
CA PHE A 148 -9.59 -18.35 16.68
C PHE A 148 -8.50 -18.30 15.60
N ASP A 149 -7.74 -19.37 15.42
CA ASP A 149 -6.67 -19.44 14.41
C ASP A 149 -7.18 -19.23 12.99
N ASN A 150 -8.41 -19.67 12.69
CA ASN A 150 -9.01 -19.43 11.37
C ASN A 150 -9.24 -17.95 11.07
N ARG A 151 -9.30 -17.09 12.08
CA ARG A 151 -9.48 -15.64 11.91
C ARG A 151 -8.20 -14.90 11.56
N LEU A 152 -7.05 -15.58 11.64
CA LEU A 152 -5.75 -14.94 11.47
C LEU A 152 -5.36 -14.84 9.99
N THR A 153 -4.88 -13.65 9.63
CA THR A 153 -4.31 -13.36 8.31
C THR A 153 -2.96 -12.69 8.47
N TYR A 154 -1.97 -13.16 7.75
CA TYR A 154 -0.60 -12.66 7.79
C TYR A 154 -0.22 -12.06 6.46
N VAL A 155 0.49 -10.94 6.47
CA VAL A 155 0.98 -10.27 5.25
C VAL A 155 2.45 -9.92 5.41
N GLY A 156 3.23 -10.15 4.37
CA GLY A 156 4.59 -9.68 4.20
C GLY A 156 4.76 -8.97 2.86
N GLN A 157 5.25 -7.73 2.87
CA GLN A 157 5.50 -6.94 1.67
C GLN A 157 6.93 -6.43 1.66
N LEU A 158 7.55 -6.43 0.48
CA LEU A 158 8.76 -5.70 0.22
C LEU A 158 8.42 -4.47 -0.61
N LEU A 159 8.53 -3.29 -0.01
CA LEU A 159 8.22 -2.01 -0.64
C LEU A 159 9.50 -1.45 -1.26
N ILE A 160 9.51 -1.24 -2.56
CA ILE A 160 10.67 -0.73 -3.31
C ILE A 160 10.23 0.51 -4.06
N SER A 161 10.65 1.69 -3.60
CA SER A 161 10.28 2.95 -4.20
C SER A 161 11.47 3.74 -4.73
N ARG A 162 11.21 4.58 -5.71
CA ARG A 162 12.15 5.56 -6.22
C ARG A 162 11.48 6.91 -6.42
N LYS A 163 12.08 7.94 -5.85
CA LYS A 163 11.79 9.31 -6.19
C LYS A 163 12.65 9.68 -7.40
N TYR A 164 12.04 9.69 -8.58
CA TYR A 164 12.75 10.02 -9.84
C TYR A 164 13.01 11.49 -10.00
N SER A 165 12.11 12.32 -9.49
CA SER A 165 12.23 13.79 -9.52
C SER A 165 11.45 14.38 -8.33
N ASP A 166 11.43 15.71 -8.22
CA ASP A 166 10.60 16.39 -7.22
C ASP A 166 9.10 16.19 -7.45
N LYS A 167 8.71 15.78 -8.67
CA LYS A 167 7.31 15.56 -9.03
C LYS A 167 6.91 14.10 -9.07
N LEU A 168 7.78 13.19 -9.53
CA LEU A 168 7.43 11.79 -9.81
C LEU A 168 8.10 10.83 -8.84
N SER A 169 7.29 10.00 -8.20
CA SER A 169 7.72 8.84 -7.41
C SER A 169 6.95 7.60 -7.83
N LEU A 170 7.62 6.46 -7.90
CA LEU A 170 7.02 5.17 -8.22
C LEU A 170 7.42 4.14 -7.16
N GLU A 171 6.58 3.11 -7.02
CA GLU A 171 6.80 2.00 -6.10
C GLU A 171 6.33 0.68 -6.72
N ILE A 172 7.03 -0.39 -6.39
CA ILE A 172 6.62 -1.78 -6.60
C ILE A 172 6.64 -2.50 -5.25
N ALA A 173 5.64 -3.35 -5.01
CA ALA A 173 5.43 -4.03 -3.73
C ALA A 173 5.11 -5.52 -3.93
N PRO A 174 6.14 -6.39 -4.14
CA PRO A 174 5.95 -7.83 -4.04
C PRO A 174 5.40 -8.19 -2.67
N THR A 175 4.35 -8.99 -2.65
CA THR A 175 3.58 -9.33 -1.46
C THR A 175 3.28 -10.81 -1.40
N ILE A 176 3.45 -11.40 -0.21
CA ILE A 176 2.92 -12.69 0.19
C ILE A 176 1.91 -12.46 1.30
N PHE A 177 0.76 -13.12 1.24
CA PHE A 177 -0.19 -13.12 2.33
C PHE A 177 -0.80 -14.50 2.52
N HIS A 178 -1.18 -14.80 3.76
CA HIS A 178 -1.73 -16.09 4.16
C HIS A 178 -2.97 -15.88 5.00
N GLU A 179 -4.09 -16.43 4.53
CA GLU A 179 -5.36 -16.46 5.26
C GLU A 179 -5.56 -17.87 5.82
N ASN A 180 -5.65 -18.00 7.13
CA ASN A 180 -5.85 -19.32 7.75
C ASN A 180 -7.20 -19.94 7.39
N PHE A 181 -8.13 -19.16 6.84
CA PHE A 181 -9.42 -19.60 6.37
C PHE A 181 -9.83 -18.86 5.10
N ASN A 182 -10.15 -19.60 4.05
CA ASN A 182 -10.77 -19.10 2.83
C ASN A 182 -12.16 -19.71 2.67
N GLU A 183 -13.16 -18.88 2.39
CA GLU A 183 -14.52 -19.35 2.06
C GLU A 183 -14.57 -20.10 0.73
N ASN A 184 -13.69 -19.73 -0.21
CA ASN A 184 -13.53 -20.46 -1.46
C ASN A 184 -12.52 -21.60 -1.30
N PRO A 185 -12.96 -22.88 -1.34
CA PRO A 185 -12.08 -24.03 -1.09
C PRO A 185 -11.03 -24.27 -2.18
N ILE A 186 -11.15 -23.58 -3.35
CA ILE A 186 -10.18 -23.70 -4.45
C ILE A 186 -9.08 -22.64 -4.30
N GLN A 187 -9.32 -21.61 -3.50
CA GLN A 187 -8.31 -20.57 -3.26
C GLN A 187 -7.27 -21.07 -2.25
N ASP A 188 -6.00 -21.04 -2.67
CA ASP A 188 -4.88 -21.33 -1.76
C ASP A 188 -4.89 -20.37 -0.57
N ASN A 189 -4.59 -20.88 0.61
CA ASN A 189 -4.44 -20.06 1.81
C ASN A 189 -3.24 -19.09 1.69
N THR A 190 -2.14 -19.54 1.06
CA THR A 190 -0.99 -18.69 0.75
C THR A 190 -1.17 -18.07 -0.63
N GLN A 191 -1.16 -16.76 -0.67
CA GLN A 191 -1.46 -15.98 -1.85
C GLN A 191 -0.34 -14.98 -2.15
N TYR A 192 -0.18 -14.65 -3.42
CA TYR A 192 0.88 -13.77 -3.90
C TYR A 192 0.29 -12.62 -4.71
N ALA A 193 0.84 -11.43 -4.52
CA ALA A 193 0.46 -10.26 -5.29
C ALA A 193 1.68 -9.38 -5.60
N ILE A 194 1.55 -8.55 -6.61
CA ILE A 194 2.51 -7.48 -6.90
C ILE A 194 1.74 -6.16 -6.95
N GLY A 195 2.03 -5.27 -6.01
CA GLY A 195 1.52 -3.91 -5.99
C GLY A 195 2.37 -2.98 -6.87
N PHE A 196 1.72 -2.02 -7.51
CA PHE A 196 2.34 -0.93 -8.25
C PHE A 196 1.73 0.37 -7.77
N GLY A 197 2.56 1.34 -7.42
CA GLY A 197 2.12 2.62 -6.92
C GLY A 197 2.85 3.79 -7.56
N GLY A 198 2.16 4.92 -7.69
CA GLY A 198 2.74 6.12 -8.24
C GLY A 198 2.17 7.38 -7.59
N ARG A 199 3.02 8.39 -7.49
CA ARG A 199 2.65 9.73 -7.05
C ARG A 199 3.20 10.75 -8.03
N TYR A 200 2.32 11.67 -8.46
CA TYR A 200 2.71 12.85 -9.25
C TYR A 200 2.32 14.12 -8.51
N LYS A 201 3.31 14.93 -8.15
CA LYS A 201 3.11 16.21 -7.45
C LYS A 201 2.63 17.27 -8.42
N LEU A 202 1.40 17.74 -8.23
CA LEU A 202 0.76 18.78 -9.05
C LEU A 202 1.14 20.19 -8.61
N SER A 203 1.25 20.40 -7.29
CA SER A 203 1.63 21.67 -6.69
C SER A 203 2.39 21.47 -5.37
N LYS A 204 2.67 22.52 -4.62
CA LYS A 204 3.29 22.41 -3.28
C LYS A 204 2.49 21.56 -2.32
N ARG A 205 1.14 21.57 -2.44
CA ARG A 205 0.20 20.90 -1.51
C ARG A 205 -0.54 19.75 -2.14
N TRP A 206 -0.71 19.69 -3.46
CA TRP A 206 -1.51 18.70 -4.16
C TRP A 206 -0.66 17.67 -4.87
N SER A 207 -1.04 16.41 -4.75
CA SER A 207 -0.51 15.32 -5.58
C SER A 207 -1.62 14.39 -6.06
N LEU A 208 -1.41 13.80 -7.24
CA LEU A 208 -2.19 12.71 -7.79
C LEU A 208 -1.48 11.41 -7.41
N ASN A 209 -2.24 10.45 -6.91
CA ASN A 209 -1.76 9.12 -6.55
C ASN A 209 -2.56 8.05 -7.27
N ILE A 210 -1.90 6.97 -7.64
CA ILE A 210 -2.51 5.79 -8.23
C ILE A 210 -1.87 4.56 -7.62
N ASP A 211 -2.67 3.54 -7.35
CA ASP A 211 -2.16 2.20 -7.04
C ASP A 211 -2.99 1.10 -7.70
N TYR A 212 -2.33 0.00 -7.98
CA TYR A 212 -2.89 -1.20 -8.56
C TYR A 212 -2.18 -2.42 -7.96
N ALA A 213 -2.88 -3.53 -7.78
CA ALA A 213 -2.24 -4.78 -7.43
C ALA A 213 -2.71 -5.93 -8.31
N ALA A 214 -1.74 -6.71 -8.81
CA ALA A 214 -1.99 -7.95 -9.53
C ALA A 214 -1.91 -9.13 -8.54
N HIS A 215 -3.01 -9.83 -8.32
CA HIS A 215 -3.05 -11.08 -7.57
C HIS A 215 -2.63 -12.23 -8.48
N LEU A 216 -1.59 -13.00 -8.11
CA LEU A 216 -0.89 -13.90 -9.02
C LEU A 216 -1.45 -15.33 -9.06
N ASN A 217 -1.99 -15.83 -7.94
CA ASN A 217 -2.54 -17.19 -7.83
C ASN A 217 -4.01 -17.18 -7.39
N ARG A 218 -4.79 -16.25 -7.96
CA ARG A 218 -6.23 -16.18 -7.73
C ARG A 218 -6.93 -17.42 -8.29
N ALA A 219 -7.84 -18.00 -7.51
CA ALA A 219 -8.65 -19.13 -7.95
C ALA A 219 -9.46 -18.78 -9.21
N SER A 220 -9.56 -19.72 -10.15
CA SER A 220 -10.22 -19.50 -11.45
C SER A 220 -11.70 -19.18 -11.35
N ASN A 221 -12.35 -19.60 -10.25
CA ASN A 221 -13.77 -19.35 -9.95
C ASN A 221 -13.96 -18.13 -9.03
N SER A 222 -12.92 -17.37 -8.74
CA SER A 222 -13.00 -16.23 -7.83
C SER A 222 -13.88 -15.12 -8.40
N VAL A 223 -14.76 -14.57 -7.57
CA VAL A 223 -15.57 -13.39 -7.87
C VAL A 223 -14.77 -12.09 -7.69
N PHE A 224 -13.64 -12.16 -6.99
CA PHE A 224 -12.79 -11.00 -6.69
C PHE A 224 -11.94 -10.59 -7.88
N LYS A 225 -11.55 -9.33 -7.92
CA LYS A 225 -10.79 -8.69 -8.99
C LYS A 225 -9.51 -8.06 -8.47
N ASN A 226 -8.66 -7.61 -9.38
CA ASN A 226 -7.49 -6.83 -9.04
C ASN A 226 -7.88 -5.40 -8.68
N PRO A 227 -7.43 -4.87 -7.53
CA PRO A 227 -7.74 -3.52 -7.12
C PRO A 227 -7.02 -2.48 -7.98
N LEU A 228 -7.72 -1.39 -8.26
CA LEU A 228 -7.18 -0.16 -8.84
C LEU A 228 -7.75 1.02 -8.06
N SER A 229 -6.88 1.95 -7.68
CA SER A 229 -7.27 3.16 -6.96
C SER A 229 -6.63 4.38 -7.59
N ILE A 230 -7.37 5.49 -7.62
CA ILE A 230 -6.90 6.79 -8.09
C ILE A 230 -7.34 7.83 -7.07
N GLY A 231 -6.42 8.68 -6.61
CA GLY A 231 -6.72 9.65 -5.58
C GLY A 231 -5.86 10.90 -5.63
N PHE A 232 -6.24 11.87 -4.81
CA PHE A 232 -5.51 13.11 -4.61
C PHE A 232 -5.17 13.26 -3.14
N ASP A 233 -3.94 13.71 -2.87
CA ASP A 233 -3.52 14.15 -1.55
C ASP A 233 -3.52 15.67 -1.49
N LEU A 234 -4.05 16.20 -0.37
CA LEU A 234 -3.89 17.58 0.05
C LEU A 234 -3.07 17.64 1.34
N GLU A 235 -1.91 18.27 1.27
CA GLU A 235 -1.01 18.46 2.41
C GLU A 235 -1.26 19.81 3.08
N THR A 236 -1.55 19.83 4.36
CA THR A 236 -1.76 21.05 5.17
C THR A 236 -0.98 20.95 6.48
N GLY A 237 0.29 21.40 6.48
CA GLY A 237 1.09 21.40 7.71
C GLY A 237 1.16 20.02 8.38
N GLY A 238 0.37 19.80 9.43
CA GLY A 238 0.34 18.53 10.20
C GLY A 238 -0.65 17.48 9.69
N HIS A 239 -1.39 17.72 8.58
CA HIS A 239 -2.38 16.79 8.06
C HIS A 239 -2.11 16.42 6.61
N VAL A 240 -2.48 15.19 6.26
CA VAL A 240 -2.61 14.73 4.87
C VAL A 240 -4.02 14.22 4.68
N PHE A 241 -4.76 14.86 3.78
CA PHE A 241 -6.09 14.43 3.34
C PHE A 241 -5.91 13.69 2.01
N GLN A 242 -6.29 12.42 1.99
CA GLN A 242 -6.28 11.60 0.77
C GLN A 242 -7.73 11.32 0.38
N MET A 243 -8.17 11.81 -0.76
CA MET A 243 -9.50 11.52 -1.33
C MET A 243 -9.30 10.66 -2.57
N HIS A 244 -10.10 9.60 -2.73
CA HIS A 244 -9.88 8.66 -3.82
C HIS A 244 -11.14 7.93 -4.24
N PHE A 245 -11.07 7.37 -5.46
CA PHE A 245 -11.93 6.31 -5.94
C PHE A 245 -11.14 5.02 -6.05
N THR A 246 -11.75 3.93 -5.65
CA THR A 246 -11.10 2.61 -5.62
C THR A 246 -12.10 1.52 -5.98
N SER A 247 -11.63 0.42 -6.55
CA SER A 247 -12.47 -0.78 -6.71
C SER A 247 -12.49 -1.67 -5.46
N SER A 248 -11.77 -1.31 -4.39
CA SER A 248 -11.72 -2.10 -3.15
C SER A 248 -12.31 -1.36 -1.96
N GLN A 249 -13.18 -2.04 -1.20
CA GLN A 249 -13.62 -1.59 0.13
C GLN A 249 -12.75 -2.12 1.26
N GLY A 250 -11.86 -3.08 0.99
CA GLY A 250 -10.89 -3.60 1.96
C GLY A 250 -9.88 -2.53 2.36
N ILE A 251 -9.74 -2.27 3.67
CA ILE A 251 -8.80 -1.27 4.20
C ILE A 251 -7.51 -1.92 4.69
N HIS A 252 -7.57 -3.16 5.20
CA HIS A 252 -6.38 -3.95 5.55
C HIS A 252 -5.84 -4.67 4.31
N GLU A 253 -4.55 -5.03 4.32
CA GLU A 253 -3.81 -5.44 3.13
C GLU A 253 -4.41 -6.66 2.42
N ALA A 254 -4.74 -7.75 3.13
CA ALA A 254 -5.32 -8.93 2.51
C ALA A 254 -6.69 -8.65 1.88
N GLY A 255 -7.53 -7.85 2.55
CA GLY A 255 -8.83 -7.42 2.01
C GLY A 255 -8.67 -6.59 0.73
N TYR A 256 -7.71 -5.66 0.70
CA TYR A 256 -7.40 -4.88 -0.50
C TYR A 256 -6.87 -5.75 -1.63
N LEU A 257 -5.92 -6.64 -1.35
CA LEU A 257 -5.25 -7.45 -2.38
C LEU A 257 -6.10 -8.64 -2.87
N GLY A 258 -6.81 -9.30 -1.95
CA GLY A 258 -7.49 -10.57 -2.20
C GLY A 258 -8.98 -10.47 -2.45
N GLN A 259 -9.68 -9.49 -1.84
CA GLN A 259 -11.14 -9.47 -1.71
C GLN A 259 -11.81 -8.26 -2.38
N THR A 260 -11.19 -7.69 -3.39
CA THR A 260 -11.73 -6.57 -4.17
C THR A 260 -12.92 -7.02 -5.01
N THR A 261 -14.07 -6.35 -4.86
CA THR A 261 -15.33 -6.69 -5.55
C THR A 261 -15.67 -5.73 -6.68
N GLY A 262 -15.25 -4.47 -6.60
CA GLY A 262 -15.59 -3.42 -7.55
C GLY A 262 -14.95 -3.59 -8.93
N ASP A 263 -15.51 -2.88 -9.92
CA ASP A 263 -15.11 -2.96 -11.32
C ASP A 263 -15.20 -1.59 -11.99
N TRP A 264 -14.04 -1.02 -12.31
CA TRP A 264 -13.96 0.27 -13.00
C TRP A 264 -14.68 0.27 -14.36
N ALA A 265 -14.64 -0.85 -15.10
CA ALA A 265 -15.29 -0.96 -16.40
C ALA A 265 -16.83 -0.94 -16.30
N LYS A 266 -17.36 -1.26 -15.11
CA LYS A 266 -18.81 -1.26 -14.83
C LYS A 266 -19.28 -0.07 -14.01
N GLY A 267 -18.38 0.88 -13.69
CA GLY A 267 -18.67 2.00 -12.81
C GLY A 267 -18.88 1.58 -11.34
N ASP A 268 -18.54 0.33 -10.98
CA ASP A 268 -18.66 -0.18 -9.63
C ASP A 268 -17.38 0.16 -8.86
N VAL A 269 -17.32 1.40 -8.42
CA VAL A 269 -16.20 1.97 -7.67
C VAL A 269 -16.71 2.65 -6.40
N PHE A 270 -15.82 2.74 -5.43
CA PHE A 270 -16.10 3.25 -4.09
C PHE A 270 -15.36 4.54 -3.86
N PHE A 271 -16.06 5.58 -3.45
CA PHE A 271 -15.41 6.77 -2.91
C PHE A 271 -14.81 6.43 -1.55
N GLY A 272 -13.69 7.03 -1.23
CA GLY A 272 -13.05 6.88 0.07
C GLY A 272 -12.13 8.04 0.39
N PHE A 273 -11.77 8.13 1.66
CA PHE A 273 -10.75 9.07 2.11
C PHE A 273 -9.90 8.46 3.24
N ASN A 274 -8.68 8.96 3.36
CA ASN A 274 -7.85 8.76 4.54
C ASN A 274 -7.49 10.14 5.08
N LEU A 275 -7.72 10.36 6.37
CA LEU A 275 -7.30 11.53 7.10
C LEU A 275 -6.16 11.14 8.02
N LEU A 276 -4.97 11.67 7.79
CA LEU A 276 -3.77 11.44 8.60
C LEU A 276 -3.45 12.71 9.38
N ARG A 277 -3.27 12.60 10.68
CA ARG A 277 -2.77 13.67 11.55
C ARG A 277 -1.57 13.19 12.34
N ALA A 278 -0.48 13.92 12.26
CA ALA A 278 0.72 13.71 13.09
C ALA A 278 0.64 14.60 14.36
N PHE A 279 1.10 14.06 15.49
CA PHE A 279 1.21 14.70 16.79
C PHE A 279 2.64 14.65 17.29
#